data_a387b49f5af2edd5ef0e8ed9c771e15a
#
_entry.id   a387b49f5af2edd5ef0e8ed9c771e15a
#
_cell.length_a   1.000
_cell.length_b   1.000
_cell.length_c   1.000
_cell.angle_alpha   90.00
_cell.angle_beta   90.00
_cell.angle_gamma   90.00
#
_symmetry.space_group_name_H-M   'P 1'
#
loop_
_entity.id
_entity.type
_entity.pdbx_description
1 polymer ?
#
loop_
_entity_poly.entity_id
_entity_poly.type
_entity_poly.pdbx_seq_one_letter_code
_entity_poly.pdbx_strand_id
1 'polypeptide(L)'
;MVNNSDIIDIIRLYREFPKYNYLSDRDIAISIIPSLSLNQYNIFRYPSTNVAYAFTNWAFLSPDVEKKILQTGILENLDWDSGTICWHIDTINTAPNKIKEIYKHSVIKISKKLNDDDYINWIRVDIENQKIKRINKMKVSTAKIKFNKGK
;
A
#
# COMPACT_ATOMS: atom_id res chain seq x y z
N MET A 1 -17.41 5.72 -3.38
CA MET A 1 -17.90 5.53 -2.00
C MET A 1 -17.07 4.46 -1.32
N VAL A 2 -16.65 4.71 -0.09
CA VAL A 2 -15.85 3.76 0.67
C VAL A 2 -16.75 2.62 1.20
N ASN A 3 -16.29 1.38 1.03
CA ASN A 3 -17.04 0.20 1.46
C ASN A 3 -16.71 -0.10 2.94
N ASN A 4 -17.72 -0.03 3.81
CA ASN A 4 -17.52 -0.27 5.24
C ASN A 4 -17.07 -1.70 5.56
N SER A 5 -17.51 -2.69 4.78
CA SER A 5 -17.08 -4.07 5.00
C SER A 5 -15.60 -4.24 4.69
N ASP A 6 -15.08 -3.53 3.69
CA ASP A 6 -13.65 -3.54 3.41
C ASP A 6 -12.84 -2.92 4.56
N ILE A 7 -13.32 -1.82 5.14
CA ILE A 7 -12.65 -1.20 6.29
C ILE A 7 -12.56 -2.19 7.45
N ILE A 8 -13.65 -2.86 7.77
CA ILE A 8 -13.69 -3.84 8.86
C ILE A 8 -12.71 -4.98 8.60
N ASP A 9 -12.69 -5.51 7.39
CA ASP A 9 -11.80 -6.60 7.02
C ASP A 9 -10.33 -6.18 7.05
N ILE A 10 -10.02 -4.96 6.62
CA ILE A 10 -8.66 -4.43 6.67
C ILE A 10 -8.20 -4.26 8.12
N ILE A 11 -9.06 -3.71 9.00
CA ILE A 11 -8.73 -3.59 10.43
C ILE A 11 -8.42 -4.96 11.02
N ARG A 12 -9.23 -5.97 10.66
CA ARG A 12 -8.99 -7.35 11.11
C ARG A 12 -7.62 -7.86 10.67
N LEU A 13 -7.20 -7.56 9.44
CA LEU A 13 -5.89 -7.94 8.94
C LEU A 13 -4.76 -7.29 9.78
N TYR A 14 -4.88 -6.00 10.10
CA TYR A 14 -3.91 -5.33 10.95
C TYR A 14 -3.82 -5.99 12.33
N ARG A 15 -4.95 -6.45 12.88
CA ARG A 15 -5.00 -7.08 14.20
C ARG A 15 -4.32 -8.45 14.25
N GLU A 16 -4.04 -9.07 13.10
CA GLU A 16 -3.25 -10.29 13.03
C GLU A 16 -1.77 -10.06 13.41
N PHE A 17 -1.32 -8.80 13.42
CA PHE A 17 0.09 -8.46 13.64
C PHE A 17 0.25 -7.64 14.93
N PRO A 18 0.88 -8.22 15.99
CA PRO A 18 1.04 -7.52 17.26
C PRO A 18 1.78 -6.17 17.16
N LYS A 19 2.63 -6.00 16.15
CA LYS A 19 3.35 -4.73 15.95
C LYS A 19 2.43 -3.53 15.72
N TYR A 20 1.17 -3.76 15.36
CA TYR A 20 0.18 -2.71 15.16
C TYR A 20 -0.75 -2.51 16.36
N ASN A 21 -0.50 -3.19 17.49
CA ASN A 21 -1.37 -3.08 18.68
C ASN A 21 -1.39 -1.69 19.30
N TYR A 22 -0.40 -0.84 18.99
CA TYR A 22 -0.38 0.54 19.47
C TYR A 22 -1.40 1.43 18.76
N LEU A 23 -1.98 0.98 17.65
CA LEU A 23 -2.99 1.72 16.91
C LEU A 23 -4.39 1.27 17.33
N SER A 24 -5.28 2.23 17.58
CA SER A 24 -6.70 1.92 17.76
C SER A 24 -7.33 1.56 16.42
N ASP A 25 -8.51 0.94 16.45
CA ASP A 25 -9.26 0.66 15.22
C ASP A 25 -9.57 1.94 14.46
N ARG A 26 -9.85 3.03 15.17
CA ARG A 26 -10.08 4.35 14.58
C ARG A 26 -8.83 4.86 13.87
N ASP A 27 -7.65 4.72 14.47
CA ASP A 27 -6.40 5.16 13.88
C ASP A 27 -6.12 4.40 12.58
N ILE A 28 -6.35 3.09 12.58
CA ILE A 28 -6.20 2.29 11.36
C ILE A 28 -7.18 2.77 10.30
N ALA A 29 -8.45 2.94 10.64
CA ALA A 29 -9.48 3.39 9.70
C ALA A 29 -9.10 4.74 9.08
N ILE A 30 -8.69 5.70 9.89
CA ILE A 30 -8.29 7.02 9.41
C ILE A 30 -7.10 6.93 8.45
N SER A 31 -6.14 6.05 8.73
CA SER A 31 -4.94 5.91 7.90
C SER A 31 -5.22 5.29 6.53
N ILE A 32 -6.26 4.48 6.39
CA ILE A 32 -6.56 3.78 5.13
C ILE A 32 -7.65 4.45 4.29
N ILE A 33 -8.53 5.25 4.89
CA ILE A 33 -9.65 5.87 4.20
C ILE A 33 -9.21 6.66 2.96
N PRO A 34 -8.15 7.48 2.99
CA PRO A 34 -7.74 8.20 1.78
C PRO A 34 -7.46 7.29 0.59
N SER A 35 -6.72 6.21 0.79
CA SER A 35 -6.41 5.27 -0.29
C SER A 35 -7.67 4.55 -0.79
N LEU A 36 -8.58 4.20 0.11
CA LEU A 36 -9.85 3.58 -0.28
C LEU A 36 -10.72 4.54 -1.10
N SER A 37 -10.81 5.78 -0.68
CA SER A 37 -11.60 6.80 -1.38
C SER A 37 -11.11 7.06 -2.79
N LEU A 38 -9.80 6.94 -3.00
CA LEU A 38 -9.15 7.18 -4.29
C LEU A 38 -9.02 5.91 -5.12
N ASN A 39 -9.47 4.76 -4.62
CA ASN A 39 -9.28 3.46 -5.26
C ASN A 39 -7.79 3.16 -5.51
N GLN A 40 -6.94 3.54 -4.57
CA GLN A 40 -5.49 3.29 -4.58
C GLN A 40 -5.15 2.17 -3.61
N TYR A 41 -5.82 1.05 -3.74
CA TYR A 41 -5.64 -0.11 -2.87
C TYR A 41 -6.08 -1.38 -3.57
N ASN A 42 -5.63 -2.51 -3.03
CA ASN A 42 -6.20 -3.83 -3.32
C ASN A 42 -6.49 -4.55 -2.01
N ILE A 43 -7.60 -5.25 -1.96
CA ILE A 43 -7.88 -6.22 -0.92
C ILE A 43 -7.98 -7.60 -1.60
N PHE A 44 -7.30 -8.59 -1.02
CA PHE A 44 -7.21 -9.92 -1.60
C PHE A 44 -8.02 -10.88 -0.76
N ARG A 45 -8.87 -11.65 -1.41
CA ARG A 45 -9.79 -12.57 -0.73
C ARG A 45 -9.64 -13.98 -1.29
N TYR A 46 -9.82 -14.98 -0.43
CA TYR A 46 -9.91 -16.34 -0.89
C TYR A 46 -11.21 -16.55 -1.66
N PRO A 47 -11.18 -17.06 -2.91
CA PRO A 47 -12.40 -17.22 -3.71
C PRO A 47 -13.46 -18.11 -3.06
N SER A 48 -13.04 -19.15 -2.35
CA SER A 48 -13.96 -20.13 -1.76
C SER A 48 -14.76 -19.58 -0.57
N THR A 49 -14.15 -18.67 0.22
CA THR A 49 -14.75 -18.19 1.48
C THR A 49 -15.03 -16.70 1.47
N ASN A 50 -14.46 -15.97 0.51
CA ASN A 50 -14.47 -14.51 0.46
C ASN A 50 -13.81 -13.85 1.68
N VAL A 51 -12.98 -14.58 2.42
CA VAL A 51 -12.23 -14.05 3.56
C VAL A 51 -11.02 -13.28 3.04
N ALA A 52 -10.83 -12.07 3.55
CA ALA A 52 -9.66 -11.26 3.20
C ALA A 52 -8.39 -11.84 3.82
N TYR A 53 -7.31 -11.96 3.03
CA TYR A 53 -6.01 -12.42 3.52
C TYR A 53 -4.91 -11.40 3.35
N ALA A 54 -5.11 -10.34 2.55
CA ALA A 54 -4.11 -9.30 2.36
C ALA A 54 -4.74 -7.98 1.93
N PHE A 55 -4.01 -6.91 2.22
CA PHE A 55 -4.37 -5.55 1.84
C PHE A 55 -3.09 -4.81 1.43
N THR A 56 -3.16 -4.04 0.36
CA THR A 56 -2.09 -3.14 -0.07
C THR A 56 -2.66 -1.79 -0.45
N ASN A 57 -1.91 -0.72 -0.22
CA ASN A 57 -2.27 0.59 -0.72
C ASN A 57 -1.03 1.37 -1.18
N TRP A 58 -1.27 2.43 -1.93
CA TRP A 58 -0.21 3.26 -2.49
C TRP A 58 -0.70 4.69 -2.67
N ALA A 59 0.27 5.60 -2.83
CA ALA A 59 0.01 7.02 -3.05
C ALA A 59 0.78 7.51 -4.26
N PHE A 60 0.25 8.54 -4.91
CA PHE A 60 0.92 9.25 -6.00
C PHE A 60 1.27 10.64 -5.51
N LEU A 61 2.56 10.91 -5.34
CA LEU A 61 3.06 12.08 -4.63
C LEU A 61 3.71 13.09 -5.56
N SER A 62 3.55 14.37 -5.22
CA SER A 62 4.40 15.44 -5.78
C SER A 62 5.79 15.35 -5.16
N PRO A 63 6.81 15.99 -5.79
CA PRO A 63 8.14 16.05 -5.20
C PRO A 63 8.16 16.68 -3.80
N ASP A 64 7.36 17.72 -3.56
CA ASP A 64 7.28 18.37 -2.26
C ASP A 64 6.68 17.44 -1.20
N VAL A 65 5.63 16.70 -1.56
CA VAL A 65 5.00 15.75 -0.63
C VAL A 65 5.94 14.58 -0.36
N GLU A 66 6.65 14.08 -1.37
CA GLU A 66 7.66 13.03 -1.16
C GLU A 66 8.70 13.48 -0.15
N LYS A 67 9.21 14.68 -0.29
CA LYS A 67 10.17 15.25 0.66
C LYS A 67 9.59 15.32 2.07
N LYS A 68 8.33 15.76 2.17
CA LYS A 68 7.64 15.86 3.46
C LYS A 68 7.49 14.48 4.12
N ILE A 69 7.08 13.45 3.37
CA ILE A 69 6.89 12.11 3.96
C ILE A 69 8.20 11.52 4.44
N LEU A 70 9.30 11.78 3.72
CA LEU A 70 10.62 11.31 4.13
C LEU A 70 11.11 12.01 5.40
N GLN A 71 10.67 13.24 5.65
CA GLN A 71 11.04 14.00 6.84
C GLN A 71 10.15 13.73 8.04
N THR A 72 8.84 13.59 7.81
CA THR A 72 7.84 13.55 8.90
C THR A 72 7.16 12.19 9.05
N GLY A 73 7.14 11.36 8.02
CA GLY A 73 6.40 10.11 8.01
C GLY A 73 4.88 10.29 7.94
N ILE A 74 4.39 11.50 7.65
CA ILE A 74 2.97 11.82 7.70
C ILE A 74 2.43 12.12 6.31
N LEU A 75 1.34 11.44 5.94
CA LEU A 75 0.54 11.72 4.74
C LEU A 75 -0.81 12.30 5.17
N GLU A 76 -1.10 13.51 4.72
CA GLU A 76 -2.41 14.12 4.91
C GLU A 76 -3.35 13.69 3.77
N ASN A 77 -4.65 13.94 3.94
CA ASN A 77 -5.65 13.45 2.97
C ASN A 77 -5.38 13.90 1.52
N LEU A 78 -4.98 15.15 1.33
CA LEU A 78 -4.72 15.69 -0.01
C LEU A 78 -3.38 15.23 -0.60
N ASP A 79 -2.53 14.62 0.20
CA ASP A 79 -1.21 14.19 -0.24
C ASP A 79 -1.25 12.92 -1.11
N TRP A 80 -2.26 12.08 -0.90
CA TRP A 80 -2.31 10.74 -1.51
C TRP A 80 -2.43 10.75 -3.03
N ASP A 81 -2.92 11.81 -3.62
CA ASP A 81 -3.02 11.96 -5.08
C ASP A 81 -2.54 13.35 -5.48
N SER A 82 -1.30 13.66 -5.15
CA SER A 82 -0.70 14.99 -5.35
C SER A 82 0.26 15.07 -6.53
N GLY A 83 0.61 13.95 -7.17
CA GLY A 83 1.57 13.96 -8.27
C GLY A 83 1.67 12.61 -8.96
N THR A 84 2.85 12.31 -9.48
CA THR A 84 3.11 11.11 -10.28
C THR A 84 4.19 10.20 -9.70
N ILE A 85 4.73 10.52 -8.52
CA ILE A 85 5.73 9.68 -7.86
C ILE A 85 4.99 8.66 -7.02
N CYS A 86 5.01 7.39 -7.44
CA CYS A 86 4.29 6.35 -6.73
C CYS A 86 5.08 5.83 -5.53
N TRP A 87 4.42 5.78 -4.39
CA TRP A 87 4.92 5.16 -3.17
C TRP A 87 3.93 4.08 -2.73
N HIS A 88 4.42 2.84 -2.70
CA HIS A 88 3.67 1.72 -2.13
C HIS A 88 3.76 1.86 -0.61
N ILE A 89 2.63 2.09 0.04
CA ILE A 89 2.61 2.51 1.45
C ILE A 89 2.58 1.30 2.39
N ASP A 90 1.52 0.50 2.33
CA ASP A 90 1.36 -0.65 3.22
C ASP A 90 1.13 -1.93 2.45
N THR A 91 1.64 -3.02 3.01
CA THR A 91 1.27 -4.38 2.64
C THR A 91 1.03 -5.15 3.92
N ILE A 92 -0.21 -5.53 4.16
CA ILE A 92 -0.60 -6.38 5.28
C ILE A 92 -0.98 -7.72 4.68
N ASN A 93 -0.19 -8.75 4.97
CA ASN A 93 -0.37 -10.06 4.32
C ASN A 93 -0.30 -11.19 5.34
N THR A 94 -1.38 -11.98 5.42
CA THR A 94 -1.47 -13.16 6.29
C THR A 94 -1.14 -14.45 5.55
N ALA A 95 -0.84 -14.38 4.25
CA ALA A 95 -0.53 -15.53 3.41
C ALA A 95 0.84 -15.34 2.73
N PRO A 96 1.97 -15.63 3.43
CA PRO A 96 3.32 -15.34 2.93
C PRO A 96 3.62 -15.93 1.55
N ASN A 97 3.06 -17.09 1.23
CA ASN A 97 3.27 -17.75 -0.07
C ASN A 97 2.61 -17.00 -1.24
N LYS A 98 1.81 -15.97 -0.97
CA LYS A 98 1.11 -15.19 -2.00
C LYS A 98 1.69 -13.81 -2.24
N ILE A 99 2.82 -13.47 -1.60
CA ILE A 99 3.39 -12.11 -1.67
C ILE A 99 3.71 -11.69 -3.10
N LYS A 100 4.21 -12.60 -3.93
CA LYS A 100 4.53 -12.29 -5.31
C LYS A 100 3.29 -11.94 -6.13
N GLU A 101 2.22 -12.70 -5.94
CA GLU A 101 0.93 -12.45 -6.57
C GLU A 101 0.34 -11.10 -6.13
N ILE A 102 0.47 -10.79 -4.85
CA ILE A 102 0.00 -9.52 -4.28
C ILE A 102 0.72 -8.34 -4.97
N TYR A 103 2.04 -8.39 -5.07
CA TYR A 103 2.80 -7.33 -5.74
C TYR A 103 2.51 -7.27 -7.23
N LYS A 104 2.32 -8.40 -7.89
CA LYS A 104 1.94 -8.45 -9.30
C LYS A 104 0.66 -7.65 -9.57
N HIS A 105 -0.39 -7.92 -8.79
CA HIS A 105 -1.67 -7.21 -8.96
C HIS A 105 -1.58 -5.74 -8.58
N SER A 106 -0.78 -5.40 -7.59
CA SER A 106 -0.53 -3.99 -7.23
C SER A 106 0.15 -3.26 -8.38
N VAL A 107 1.18 -3.84 -8.97
CA VAL A 107 1.89 -3.24 -10.10
C VAL A 107 0.98 -3.06 -11.31
N ILE A 108 0.12 -4.05 -11.61
CA ILE A 108 -0.84 -3.93 -12.71
C ILE A 108 -1.75 -2.71 -12.50
N LYS A 109 -2.28 -2.54 -11.31
CA LYS A 109 -3.19 -1.44 -11.01
C LYS A 109 -2.48 -0.09 -10.99
N ILE A 110 -1.31 -0.02 -10.36
CA ILE A 110 -0.47 1.19 -10.31
C ILE A 110 -0.07 1.63 -11.72
N SER A 111 0.30 0.67 -12.56
CA SER A 111 0.82 0.97 -13.90
C SER A 111 -0.20 1.62 -14.83
N LYS A 112 -1.48 1.54 -14.50
CA LYS A 112 -2.53 2.23 -15.26
C LYS A 112 -2.43 3.75 -15.18
N LYS A 113 -1.77 4.27 -14.15
CA LYS A 113 -1.59 5.70 -13.92
C LYS A 113 -0.16 6.19 -14.18
N LEU A 114 0.74 5.30 -14.54
CA LEU A 114 2.15 5.61 -14.73
C LEU A 114 2.64 5.14 -16.09
N ASN A 115 3.71 5.78 -16.58
CA ASN A 115 4.44 5.35 -17.76
C ASN A 115 5.47 4.28 -17.36
N ASP A 116 5.93 3.49 -18.33
CA ASP A 116 6.90 2.43 -18.08
C ASP A 116 8.22 2.93 -17.50
N ASP A 117 8.59 4.18 -17.77
CA ASP A 117 9.81 4.81 -17.25
C ASP A 117 9.63 5.45 -15.88
N ASP A 118 8.40 5.56 -15.39
CA ASP A 118 8.14 6.06 -14.04
C ASP A 118 8.56 5.02 -13.00
N TYR A 119 8.74 5.47 -11.76
CA TYR A 119 9.22 4.64 -10.68
C TYR A 119 8.13 4.34 -9.66
N ILE A 120 8.19 3.13 -9.11
CA ILE A 120 7.45 2.73 -7.92
C ILE A 120 8.44 2.63 -6.78
N ASN A 121 8.14 3.27 -5.66
CA ASN A 121 8.96 3.21 -4.46
C ASN A 121 8.25 2.35 -3.41
N TRP A 122 9.00 1.47 -2.78
CA TRP A 122 8.52 0.67 -1.64
C TRP A 122 9.15 1.21 -0.37
N ILE A 123 8.36 1.28 0.70
CA ILE A 123 8.82 1.81 1.97
C ILE A 123 8.77 0.74 3.06
N ARG A 124 9.57 0.96 4.06
CA ARG A 124 9.47 0.26 5.35
C ARG A 124 9.22 1.30 6.42
N VAL A 125 8.21 1.05 7.24
CA VAL A 125 7.99 1.85 8.43
C VAL A 125 8.81 1.27 9.56
N ASP A 126 9.72 2.06 10.10
CA ASP A 126 10.44 1.72 11.31
C ASP A 126 9.60 2.24 12.48
N ILE A 127 8.80 1.34 13.06
CA ILE A 127 7.86 1.68 14.12
C ILE A 127 8.60 2.16 15.37
N GLU A 128 9.72 1.54 15.70
CA GLU A 128 10.49 1.87 16.89
C GLU A 128 11.03 3.30 16.85
N ASN A 129 11.55 3.72 15.71
CA ASN A 129 12.12 5.05 15.51
C ASN A 129 11.14 6.03 14.86
N GLN A 130 9.94 5.58 14.54
CA GLN A 130 8.90 6.37 13.88
C GLN A 130 9.37 7.04 12.59
N LYS A 131 10.14 6.29 11.78
CA LYS A 131 10.68 6.77 10.52
C LYS A 131 10.19 5.94 9.36
N ILE A 132 10.02 6.60 8.22
CA ILE A 132 9.79 5.94 6.94
C ILE A 132 11.11 5.84 6.21
N LYS A 133 11.41 4.63 5.74
CA LYS A 133 12.62 4.35 4.99
C LYS A 133 12.25 3.72 3.65
N ARG A 134 12.79 4.25 2.57
CA ARG A 134 12.66 3.60 1.27
C ARG A 134 13.53 2.36 1.23
N ILE A 135 12.92 1.20 0.93
CA ILE A 135 13.64 -0.07 0.84
C ILE A 135 13.91 -0.48 -0.60
N ASN A 136 13.14 0.03 -1.56
CA ASN A 136 13.31 -0.33 -2.96
C ASN A 136 12.72 0.75 -3.86
N LYS A 137 13.31 0.89 -5.05
CA LYS A 137 12.84 1.79 -6.10
C LYS A 137 13.02 1.08 -7.42
N MET A 138 11.96 1.00 -8.21
CA MET A 138 11.97 0.20 -9.42
C MET A 138 11.15 0.88 -10.51
N LYS A 139 11.65 0.87 -11.75
CA LYS A 139 10.83 1.33 -12.89
C LYS A 139 9.62 0.43 -13.06
N VAL A 140 8.51 1.01 -13.54
CA VAL A 140 7.28 0.27 -13.81
C VAL A 140 7.55 -0.90 -14.75
N SER A 141 8.30 -0.68 -15.84
CA SER A 141 8.65 -1.75 -16.79
C SER A 141 9.40 -2.89 -16.13
N THR A 142 10.35 -2.59 -15.25
CA THR A 142 11.12 -3.59 -14.51
C THR A 142 10.24 -4.37 -13.53
N ALA A 143 9.34 -3.67 -12.83
CA ALA A 143 8.41 -4.30 -11.89
C ALA A 143 7.46 -5.26 -12.58
N LYS A 144 6.94 -4.88 -13.75
CA LYS A 144 6.07 -5.75 -14.56
C LYS A 144 6.76 -7.06 -14.91
N ILE A 145 8.02 -7.01 -15.32
CA ILE A 145 8.79 -8.19 -15.67
C ILE A 145 9.06 -9.05 -14.43
N LYS A 146 9.51 -8.41 -13.35
CA LYS A 146 9.88 -9.12 -12.12
C LYS A 146 8.71 -9.92 -11.54
N PHE A 147 7.52 -9.31 -11.45
CA PHE A 147 6.38 -9.94 -10.80
C PHE A 147 5.57 -10.85 -11.74
N ASN A 148 5.85 -10.85 -13.03
CA ASN A 148 5.27 -11.79 -13.98
C ASN A 148 6.08 -13.08 -14.11
N LYS A 149 7.37 -13.08 -13.75
CA LYS A 149 8.23 -14.25 -13.82
C LYS A 149 7.89 -15.28 -12.75
N GLY A 150 8.11 -16.54 -13.06
CA GLY A 150 8.01 -17.61 -12.07
C GLY A 150 6.61 -18.09 -11.80
N LYS A 151 5.76 -17.97 -12.78
CA LYS A 151 4.48 -18.68 -12.76
C LYS A 151 4.69 -20.17 -12.93
#